data_c3c941517aa7c027580c6ca3c5e4e41c
#
_entry.id   c3c941517aa7c027580c6ca3c5e4e41c
#
_cell.length_a   1.000
_cell.length_b   1.000
_cell.length_c   1.000
_cell.angle_alpha   90.00
_cell.angle_beta   90.00
_cell.angle_gamma   90.00
#
_symmetry.space_group_name_H-M   'P 1'
#
loop_
_entity.id
_entity.type
_entity.pdbx_description
1 polymer ?
#
loop_
_entity_poly.entity_id
_entity_poly.type
_entity_poly.pdbx_seq_one_letter_code
_entity_poly.pdbx_strand_id
1 'polypeptide(L)'
;MKLLLVVNPSASSVTARTRIVIQKALSADHRLEVAATSRRGHATRLAQGAANDGIDIVVVLGGDGTLNEAANGLAGTDTALATVPGGSTNVFARTLGLPDDPVEATGALLDAIEAGSIRRVGLGAVNDRYFLFHAGVGFDAAVVEQIERRGGLLKRFAGHPLFIAAAVDTWVRHYDRRRPTFRVTSRRVDEDTLGDARTTGVDGMLAVCLNTDPYTYLGSRGISLAPEAALDQPLAMGT
;
A
#
# COMPACT_ATOMS: atom_id res chain seq x y z
N MET A 1 -7.92 -20.67 -12.64
CA MET A 1 -6.74 -19.79 -12.68
C MET A 1 -5.64 -20.34 -11.78
N LYS A 2 -4.39 -19.91 -11.95
CA LYS A 2 -3.27 -20.20 -11.05
C LYS A 2 -3.11 -19.03 -10.08
N LEU A 3 -3.17 -19.29 -8.79
CA LEU A 3 -3.04 -18.30 -7.75
C LEU A 3 -1.79 -18.55 -6.88
N LEU A 4 -1.09 -17.50 -6.48
CA LEU A 4 -0.13 -17.55 -5.39
C LEU A 4 -0.68 -16.76 -4.20
N LEU A 5 -0.90 -17.41 -3.05
CA LEU A 5 -1.21 -16.75 -1.80
C LEU A 5 0.08 -16.43 -1.03
N VAL A 6 0.43 -15.16 -0.99
CA VAL A 6 1.55 -14.65 -0.18
C VAL A 6 1.03 -14.28 1.20
N VAL A 7 1.46 -14.99 2.23
CA VAL A 7 1.02 -14.79 3.61
C VAL A 7 2.12 -14.09 4.41
N ASN A 8 1.76 -12.99 5.10
CA ASN A 8 2.62 -12.41 6.12
C ASN A 8 2.21 -12.94 7.52
N PRO A 9 2.93 -13.92 8.10
CA PRO A 9 2.55 -14.51 9.37
C PRO A 9 2.68 -13.55 10.56
N SER A 10 3.39 -12.43 10.39
CA SER A 10 3.56 -11.41 11.42
C SER A 10 2.49 -10.32 11.39
N ALA A 11 1.58 -10.34 10.43
CA ALA A 11 0.50 -9.37 10.33
C ALA A 11 -0.55 -9.59 11.44
N SER A 12 -1.12 -8.49 11.94
CA SER A 12 -1.91 -8.48 13.19
C SER A 12 -3.18 -9.32 13.16
N SER A 13 -3.84 -9.41 12.01
CA SER A 13 -5.12 -10.13 11.83
C SER A 13 -4.96 -11.53 11.22
N VAL A 14 -3.72 -11.97 10.93
CA VAL A 14 -3.46 -13.27 10.32
C VAL A 14 -3.31 -14.34 11.39
N THR A 15 -4.34 -15.17 11.56
CA THR A 15 -4.34 -16.34 12.45
C THR A 15 -4.18 -17.63 11.64
N ALA A 16 -3.79 -18.72 12.31
CA ALA A 16 -3.73 -20.03 11.67
C ALA A 16 -5.11 -20.46 11.12
N ARG A 17 -6.18 -20.18 11.88
CA ARG A 17 -7.57 -20.50 11.48
C ARG A 17 -7.97 -19.71 10.23
N THR A 18 -7.77 -18.40 10.25
CA THR A 18 -8.10 -17.51 9.12
C THR A 18 -7.36 -17.95 7.86
N ARG A 19 -6.06 -18.26 7.99
CA ARG A 19 -5.26 -18.76 6.87
C ARG A 19 -5.81 -20.04 6.26
N ILE A 20 -6.20 -21.02 7.07
CA ILE A 20 -6.76 -22.29 6.58
C ILE A 20 -8.08 -22.07 5.85
N VAL A 21 -8.96 -21.20 6.36
CA VAL A 21 -10.24 -20.89 5.72
C VAL A 21 -10.02 -20.25 4.36
N ILE A 22 -9.15 -19.24 4.28
CA ILE A 22 -8.80 -18.54 3.05
C ILE A 22 -8.17 -19.51 2.02
N GLN A 23 -7.23 -20.35 2.45
CA GLN A 23 -6.61 -21.34 1.57
C GLN A 23 -7.66 -22.30 0.99
N LYS A 24 -8.58 -22.80 1.82
CA LYS A 24 -9.65 -23.68 1.35
C LYS A 24 -10.58 -22.99 0.35
N ALA A 25 -10.97 -21.74 0.63
CA ALA A 25 -11.83 -20.98 -0.27
C ALA A 25 -11.15 -20.74 -1.63
N LEU A 26 -9.90 -20.28 -1.65
CA LEU A 26 -9.17 -20.01 -2.88
C LEU A 26 -8.83 -21.31 -3.66
N SER A 27 -8.62 -22.43 -2.98
CA SER A 27 -8.28 -23.71 -3.64
C SER A 27 -9.48 -24.51 -4.12
N ALA A 28 -10.72 -24.06 -3.84
CA ALA A 28 -11.93 -24.76 -4.27
C ALA A 28 -12.05 -24.79 -5.82
N ASP A 29 -11.79 -23.65 -6.46
CA ASP A 29 -11.98 -23.49 -7.90
C ASP A 29 -10.69 -23.08 -8.65
N HIS A 30 -9.58 -22.93 -7.92
CA HIS A 30 -8.32 -22.45 -8.48
C HIS A 30 -7.12 -23.32 -8.08
N ARG A 31 -6.11 -23.38 -8.93
CA ARG A 31 -4.82 -23.98 -8.55
C ARG A 31 -4.08 -23.00 -7.64
N LEU A 32 -3.99 -23.33 -6.35
CA LEU A 32 -3.40 -22.48 -5.33
C LEU A 32 -2.01 -22.95 -4.92
N GLU A 33 -1.05 -22.03 -4.98
CA GLU A 33 0.25 -22.12 -4.31
C GLU A 33 0.26 -21.20 -3.10
N VAL A 34 1.02 -21.55 -2.06
CA VAL A 34 1.07 -20.75 -0.82
C VAL A 34 2.51 -20.54 -0.40
N ALA A 35 2.88 -19.29 -0.16
CA ALA A 35 4.20 -18.92 0.33
C ALA A 35 4.09 -17.95 1.50
N ALA A 36 4.89 -18.16 2.56
CA ALA A 36 4.97 -17.27 3.69
C ALA A 36 6.17 -16.32 3.57
N THR A 37 5.96 -15.04 3.90
CA THR A 37 7.08 -14.09 3.99
C THR A 37 7.88 -14.33 5.27
N SER A 38 9.21 -14.14 5.21
CA SER A 38 10.12 -14.33 6.35
C SER A 38 10.86 -13.06 6.75
N ARG A 39 10.94 -12.07 5.85
CA ARG A 39 11.66 -10.82 6.07
C ARG A 39 11.18 -9.73 5.11
N ARG A 40 11.62 -8.49 5.35
CA ARG A 40 11.41 -7.36 4.44
C ARG A 40 11.97 -7.67 3.04
N GLY A 41 11.24 -7.29 1.99
CA GLY A 41 11.57 -7.56 0.59
C GLY A 41 11.30 -9.01 0.12
N HIS A 42 10.80 -9.90 1.01
CA HIS A 42 10.50 -11.26 0.58
C HIS A 42 9.26 -11.34 -0.31
N ALA A 43 8.23 -10.52 -0.04
CA ALA A 43 7.03 -10.48 -0.87
C ALA A 43 7.34 -10.00 -2.31
N THR A 44 8.28 -9.06 -2.49
CA THR A 44 8.74 -8.64 -3.82
C THR A 44 9.30 -9.82 -4.63
N ARG A 45 10.17 -10.64 -4.01
CA ARG A 45 10.78 -11.77 -4.71
C ARG A 45 9.79 -12.90 -5.00
N LEU A 46 8.86 -13.16 -4.07
CA LEU A 46 7.80 -14.14 -4.28
C LEU A 46 6.89 -13.72 -5.44
N ALA A 47 6.50 -12.45 -5.48
CA ALA A 47 5.67 -11.91 -6.53
C ALA A 47 6.39 -11.91 -7.90
N GLN A 48 7.66 -11.53 -7.93
CA GLN A 48 8.48 -11.58 -9.16
C GLN A 48 8.64 -13.01 -9.67
N GLY A 49 8.90 -13.99 -8.77
CA GLY A 49 8.94 -15.40 -9.13
C GLY A 49 7.61 -15.87 -9.71
N ALA A 50 6.49 -15.50 -9.07
CA ALA A 50 5.15 -15.84 -9.53
C ALA A 50 4.86 -15.32 -10.95
N ALA A 51 5.25 -14.09 -11.24
CA ALA A 51 5.10 -13.53 -12.60
C ALA A 51 5.92 -14.32 -13.64
N ASN A 52 7.16 -14.71 -13.30
CA ASN A 52 8.01 -15.52 -14.18
C ASN A 52 7.46 -16.95 -14.39
N ASP A 53 6.78 -17.51 -13.38
CA ASP A 53 6.19 -18.85 -13.40
C ASP A 53 4.79 -18.89 -14.04
N GLY A 54 4.29 -17.75 -14.51
CA GLY A 54 2.99 -17.63 -15.17
C GLY A 54 1.83 -17.85 -14.22
N ILE A 55 1.93 -17.31 -12.99
CA ILE A 55 0.81 -17.18 -12.06
C ILE A 55 -0.12 -16.06 -12.56
N ASP A 56 -1.42 -16.32 -12.56
CA ASP A 56 -2.41 -15.37 -13.03
C ASP A 56 -2.63 -14.23 -12.02
N ILE A 57 -2.72 -14.59 -10.72
CA ILE A 57 -3.00 -13.62 -9.64
C ILE A 57 -2.12 -13.93 -8.41
N VAL A 58 -1.44 -12.91 -7.89
CA VAL A 58 -0.81 -12.93 -6.58
C VAL A 58 -1.77 -12.33 -5.57
N VAL A 59 -2.23 -13.14 -4.61
CA VAL A 59 -3.11 -12.72 -3.50
C VAL A 59 -2.24 -12.49 -2.27
N VAL A 60 -2.29 -11.30 -1.69
CA VAL A 60 -1.52 -10.96 -0.49
C VAL A 60 -2.44 -10.96 0.74
N LEU A 61 -2.22 -11.90 1.66
CA LEU A 61 -2.80 -11.90 3.01
C LEU A 61 -1.81 -11.23 3.96
N GLY A 62 -1.99 -9.93 4.16
CA GLY A 62 -1.08 -9.10 4.94
C GLY A 62 -1.53 -7.66 5.04
N GLY A 63 -0.66 -6.79 5.55
CA GLY A 63 -0.89 -5.34 5.58
C GLY A 63 -0.31 -4.63 4.37
N ASP A 64 -0.54 -3.30 4.32
CA ASP A 64 -0.16 -2.40 3.23
C ASP A 64 1.32 -2.50 2.81
N GLY A 65 2.23 -2.68 3.77
CA GLY A 65 3.65 -2.84 3.47
C GLY A 65 3.98 -4.11 2.68
N THR A 66 3.34 -5.24 3.02
CA THR A 66 3.52 -6.52 2.30
C THR A 66 2.91 -6.43 0.90
N LEU A 67 1.75 -5.78 0.80
CA LEU A 67 1.08 -5.54 -0.48
C LEU A 67 1.95 -4.68 -1.40
N ASN A 68 2.51 -3.58 -0.86
CA ASN A 68 3.40 -2.70 -1.63
C ASN A 68 4.70 -3.40 -2.07
N GLU A 69 5.25 -4.30 -1.24
CA GLU A 69 6.36 -5.15 -1.66
C GLU A 69 5.98 -6.06 -2.85
N ALA A 70 4.81 -6.70 -2.80
CA ALA A 70 4.33 -7.55 -3.90
C ALA A 70 4.11 -6.73 -5.17
N ALA A 71 3.52 -5.54 -5.07
CA ALA A 71 3.35 -4.63 -6.21
C ALA A 71 4.69 -4.28 -6.89
N ASN A 72 5.75 -4.08 -6.12
CA ASN A 72 7.09 -3.85 -6.69
C ASN A 72 7.66 -5.05 -7.45
N GLY A 73 7.23 -6.27 -7.11
CA GLY A 73 7.60 -7.47 -7.84
C GLY A 73 6.79 -7.70 -9.11
N LEU A 74 5.59 -7.12 -9.18
CA LEU A 74 4.64 -7.30 -10.30
C LEU A 74 4.60 -6.10 -11.26
N ALA A 75 5.22 -4.98 -10.91
CA ALA A 75 5.19 -3.78 -11.73
C ALA A 75 5.69 -4.07 -13.15
N GLY A 76 4.88 -3.71 -14.16
CA GLY A 76 5.18 -3.95 -15.57
C GLY A 76 4.93 -5.39 -16.05
N THR A 77 4.37 -6.28 -15.24
CA THR A 77 3.96 -7.64 -15.62
C THR A 77 2.46 -7.74 -15.89
N ASP A 78 2.00 -8.86 -16.42
CA ASP A 78 0.58 -9.15 -16.64
C ASP A 78 -0.06 -9.93 -15.47
N THR A 79 0.71 -10.32 -14.46
CA THR A 79 0.20 -10.97 -13.26
C THR A 79 -0.57 -9.96 -12.40
N ALA A 80 -1.83 -10.28 -12.11
CA ALA A 80 -2.67 -9.42 -11.28
C ALA A 80 -2.27 -9.47 -9.80
N LEU A 81 -2.51 -8.36 -9.08
CA LEU A 81 -2.35 -8.26 -7.64
C LEU A 81 -3.70 -8.15 -6.96
N ALA A 82 -3.92 -8.97 -5.95
CA ALA A 82 -5.09 -8.90 -5.09
C ALA A 82 -4.68 -8.81 -3.62
N THR A 83 -5.52 -8.20 -2.79
CA THR A 83 -5.28 -8.03 -1.36
C THR A 83 -6.39 -8.67 -0.52
N VAL A 84 -5.98 -9.32 0.56
CA VAL A 84 -6.85 -9.73 1.65
C VAL A 84 -6.33 -9.07 2.93
N PRO A 85 -7.13 -8.26 3.63
CA PRO A 85 -6.67 -7.45 4.76
C PRO A 85 -6.14 -8.33 5.89
N GLY A 86 -4.90 -8.11 6.30
CA GLY A 86 -4.26 -8.85 7.40
C GLY A 86 -3.52 -7.95 8.38
N GLY A 87 -3.38 -6.67 8.06
CA GLY A 87 -2.74 -5.65 8.88
C GLY A 87 -3.71 -4.91 9.80
N SER A 88 -3.23 -3.84 10.43
CA SER A 88 -4.02 -3.03 11.36
C SER A 88 -4.83 -1.92 10.69
N THR A 89 -4.38 -1.39 9.55
CA THR A 89 -5.02 -0.25 8.87
C THR A 89 -5.61 -0.63 7.53
N ASN A 90 -4.89 -1.45 6.75
CA ASN A 90 -5.30 -1.99 5.45
C ASN A 90 -5.85 -0.89 4.50
N VAL A 91 -5.09 0.21 4.37
CA VAL A 91 -5.52 1.41 3.63
C VAL A 91 -5.96 1.03 2.22
N PHE A 92 -5.15 0.25 1.50
CA PHE A 92 -5.44 -0.09 0.11
C PHE A 92 -6.67 -1.00 -0.03
N ALA A 93 -6.81 -2.03 0.82
CA ALA A 93 -7.98 -2.90 0.80
C ALA A 93 -9.28 -2.12 1.05
N ARG A 94 -9.26 -1.21 2.01
CA ARG A 94 -10.40 -0.33 2.35
C ARG A 94 -10.69 0.69 1.24
N THR A 95 -9.68 1.22 0.59
CA THR A 95 -9.84 2.10 -0.58
C THR A 95 -10.52 1.37 -1.74
N LEU A 96 -10.26 0.07 -1.90
CA LEU A 96 -10.97 -0.78 -2.86
C LEU A 96 -12.39 -1.19 -2.41
N GLY A 97 -12.84 -0.77 -1.23
CA GLY A 97 -14.14 -1.13 -0.68
C GLY A 97 -14.24 -2.57 -0.16
N LEU A 98 -13.10 -3.25 0.07
CA LEU A 98 -13.10 -4.60 0.62
C LEU A 98 -13.49 -4.58 2.11
N PRO A 99 -14.21 -5.62 2.59
CA PRO A 99 -14.47 -5.82 4.01
C PRO A 99 -13.19 -5.87 4.85
N ASP A 100 -13.25 -5.39 6.10
CA ASP A 100 -12.10 -5.47 7.03
C ASP A 100 -11.83 -6.90 7.52
N ASP A 101 -12.85 -7.78 7.52
CA ASP A 101 -12.68 -9.19 7.85
C ASP A 101 -12.01 -9.95 6.70
N PRO A 102 -10.90 -10.66 6.93
CA PRO A 102 -10.16 -11.35 5.87
C PRO A 102 -10.97 -12.46 5.17
N VAL A 103 -11.92 -13.09 5.86
CA VAL A 103 -12.74 -14.17 5.27
C VAL A 103 -13.79 -13.57 4.36
N GLU A 104 -14.48 -12.51 4.81
CA GLU A 104 -15.45 -11.77 3.98
C GLU A 104 -14.76 -11.14 2.76
N ALA A 105 -13.57 -10.54 2.95
CA ALA A 105 -12.78 -9.99 1.86
C ALA A 105 -12.36 -11.06 0.84
N THR A 106 -12.13 -12.30 1.29
CA THR A 106 -11.83 -13.41 0.38
C THR A 106 -13.06 -13.78 -0.46
N GLY A 107 -14.25 -13.74 0.10
CA GLY A 107 -15.49 -13.92 -0.66
C GLY A 107 -15.63 -12.84 -1.75
N ALA A 108 -15.50 -11.57 -1.38
CA ALA A 108 -15.55 -10.46 -2.34
C ALA A 108 -14.47 -10.57 -3.44
N LEU A 109 -13.27 -11.07 -3.10
CA LEU A 109 -12.22 -11.32 -4.07
C LEU A 109 -12.60 -12.43 -5.05
N LEU A 110 -13.19 -13.54 -4.58
CA LEU A 110 -13.65 -14.64 -5.45
C LEU A 110 -14.74 -14.17 -6.40
N ASP A 111 -15.71 -13.39 -5.90
CA ASP A 111 -16.76 -12.78 -6.73
C ASP A 111 -16.15 -11.87 -7.83
N ALA A 112 -15.14 -11.09 -7.47
CA ALA A 112 -14.43 -10.22 -8.42
C ALA A 112 -13.64 -11.02 -9.47
N ILE A 113 -13.03 -12.13 -9.10
CA ILE A 113 -12.33 -13.04 -10.02
C ILE A 113 -13.34 -13.66 -11.00
N GLU A 114 -14.47 -14.15 -10.51
CA GLU A 114 -15.52 -14.74 -11.33
C GLU A 114 -16.11 -13.72 -12.32
N ALA A 115 -16.30 -12.47 -11.87
CA ALA A 115 -16.75 -11.38 -12.71
C ALA A 115 -15.69 -10.83 -13.69
N GLY A 116 -14.46 -11.33 -13.64
CA GLY A 116 -13.35 -10.84 -14.47
C GLY A 116 -12.95 -9.39 -14.17
N SER A 117 -13.16 -8.92 -12.94
CA SER A 117 -12.91 -7.53 -12.51
C SER A 117 -11.42 -7.23 -12.31
N ILE A 118 -10.58 -7.54 -13.30
CA ILE A 118 -9.17 -7.22 -13.29
C ILE A 118 -8.95 -5.90 -14.06
N ARG A 119 -8.25 -4.95 -13.44
CA ARG A 119 -7.97 -3.64 -14.04
C ARG A 119 -6.48 -3.35 -14.01
N ARG A 120 -5.97 -2.75 -15.09
CA ARG A 120 -4.64 -2.16 -15.11
C ARG A 120 -4.70 -0.81 -14.39
N VAL A 121 -3.78 -0.56 -13.49
CA VAL A 121 -3.75 0.66 -12.66
C VAL A 121 -2.38 1.33 -12.76
N GLY A 122 -2.34 2.64 -12.53
CA GLY A 122 -1.10 3.39 -12.38
C GLY A 122 -0.42 3.11 -11.04
N LEU A 123 0.92 3.22 -11.02
CA LEU A 123 1.72 3.18 -9.81
C LEU A 123 2.53 4.47 -9.70
N GLY A 124 2.60 5.03 -8.49
CA GLY A 124 3.58 6.06 -8.22
C GLY A 124 4.97 5.46 -8.07
N ALA A 125 6.01 6.26 -8.37
CA ALA A 125 7.39 5.84 -8.18
C ALA A 125 8.21 6.92 -7.48
N VAL A 126 9.07 6.50 -6.56
CA VAL A 126 10.08 7.34 -5.92
C VAL A 126 11.42 6.64 -6.05
N ASN A 127 12.36 7.27 -6.73
CA ASN A 127 13.59 6.65 -7.19
C ASN A 127 13.25 5.35 -7.96
N ASP A 128 13.80 4.22 -7.54
CA ASP A 128 13.57 2.92 -8.20
C ASP A 128 12.51 2.07 -7.49
N ARG A 129 11.60 2.70 -6.71
CA ARG A 129 10.61 1.99 -5.92
C ARG A 129 9.20 2.49 -6.20
N TYR A 130 8.30 1.57 -6.50
CA TYR A 130 6.88 1.86 -6.69
C TYR A 130 6.11 1.95 -5.37
N PHE A 131 5.05 2.75 -5.38
CA PHE A 131 4.07 2.82 -4.30
C PHE A 131 2.65 2.74 -4.85
N LEU A 132 1.79 2.00 -4.12
CA LEU A 132 0.38 1.77 -4.48
C LEU A 132 -0.53 2.93 -4.08
N PHE A 133 -0.27 3.54 -2.92
CA PHE A 133 -1.19 4.51 -2.33
C PHE A 133 -0.56 5.88 -2.12
N HIS A 134 0.53 6.01 -1.38
CA HIS A 134 1.20 7.30 -1.22
C HIS A 134 2.68 7.18 -0.88
N ALA A 135 3.40 8.29 -1.09
CA ALA A 135 4.76 8.50 -0.61
C ALA A 135 4.87 9.85 0.07
N GLY A 136 5.34 9.87 1.31
CA GLY A 136 5.50 11.07 2.11
C GLY A 136 6.94 11.53 2.24
N VAL A 137 7.14 12.84 2.31
CA VAL A 137 8.44 13.50 2.48
C VAL A 137 8.37 14.50 3.63
N GLY A 138 9.48 14.69 4.32
CA GLY A 138 9.58 15.62 5.44
C GLY A 138 8.93 15.07 6.70
N PHE A 139 7.98 15.78 7.28
CA PHE A 139 7.36 15.40 8.56
C PHE A 139 6.74 14.01 8.54
N ASP A 140 6.05 13.63 7.46
CA ASP A 140 5.46 12.30 7.32
C ASP A 140 6.52 11.19 7.42
N ALA A 141 7.61 11.33 6.69
CA ALA A 141 8.73 10.39 6.74
C ALA A 141 9.37 10.33 8.13
N ALA A 142 9.50 11.47 8.82
CA ALA A 142 10.06 11.53 10.18
C ALA A 142 9.17 10.81 11.20
N VAL A 143 7.84 10.89 11.08
CA VAL A 143 6.90 10.15 11.94
C VAL A 143 7.03 8.65 11.72
N VAL A 144 7.09 8.20 10.48
CA VAL A 144 7.27 6.78 10.14
C VAL A 144 8.60 6.25 10.68
N GLU A 145 9.68 7.01 10.53
CA GLU A 145 11.01 6.65 11.07
C GLU A 145 10.97 6.47 12.60
N GLN A 146 10.31 7.37 13.32
CA GLN A 146 10.14 7.26 14.77
C GLN A 146 9.39 6.01 15.19
N ILE A 147 8.35 5.63 14.44
CA ILE A 147 7.58 4.40 14.70
C ILE A 147 8.44 3.16 14.44
N GLU A 148 9.23 3.18 13.38
CA GLU A 148 10.11 2.05 13.04
C GLU A 148 11.22 1.86 14.11
N ARG A 149 11.80 2.94 14.62
CA ARG A 149 12.81 2.91 15.70
C ARG A 149 12.28 2.34 17.03
N ARG A 150 10.99 2.53 17.34
CA ARG A 150 10.36 2.06 18.60
C ARG A 150 10.06 0.55 18.62
N GLY A 151 10.29 -0.16 17.51
CA GLY A 151 10.28 -1.61 17.43
C GLY A 151 8.92 -2.26 17.12
N GLY A 152 8.98 -3.48 16.57
CA GLY A 152 7.83 -4.17 15.98
C GLY A 152 6.74 -4.62 16.96
N LEU A 153 7.03 -4.82 18.25
CA LEU A 153 6.04 -5.24 19.26
C LEU A 153 5.00 -4.14 19.52
N LEU A 154 5.43 -2.88 19.65
CA LEU A 154 4.53 -1.75 19.84
C LEU A 154 3.62 -1.54 18.61
N LYS A 155 4.18 -1.74 17.42
CA LYS A 155 3.46 -1.61 16.14
C LYS A 155 2.30 -2.59 16.02
N ARG A 156 2.46 -3.79 16.59
CA ARG A 156 1.45 -4.86 16.55
C ARG A 156 0.24 -4.60 17.45
N PHE A 157 0.42 -3.88 18.57
CA PHE A 157 -0.62 -3.71 19.59
C PHE A 157 -1.21 -2.31 19.68
N ALA A 158 -0.54 -1.29 19.17
CA ALA A 158 -0.90 0.10 19.43
C ALA A 158 -1.45 0.88 18.21
N GLY A 159 -1.49 0.30 17.02
CA GLY A 159 -2.14 0.86 15.82
C GLY A 159 -2.17 2.39 15.72
N HIS A 160 -3.36 2.95 15.53
CA HIS A 160 -3.60 4.40 15.38
C HIS A 160 -3.14 5.27 16.57
N PRO A 161 -3.35 4.89 17.86
CA PRO A 161 -2.88 5.72 18.97
C PRO A 161 -1.37 5.91 18.98
N LEU A 162 -0.62 4.87 18.58
CA LEU A 162 0.84 4.98 18.48
C LEU A 162 1.26 5.95 17.37
N PHE A 163 0.57 5.92 16.24
CA PHE A 163 0.86 6.83 15.13
C PHE A 163 0.62 8.29 15.55
N ILE A 164 -0.50 8.57 16.19
CA ILE A 164 -0.83 9.91 16.69
C ILE A 164 0.20 10.38 17.73
N ALA A 165 0.54 9.52 18.69
CA ALA A 165 1.54 9.84 19.71
C ALA A 165 2.92 10.09 19.10
N ALA A 166 3.32 9.28 18.12
CA ALA A 166 4.57 9.49 17.38
C ALA A 166 4.55 10.78 16.56
N ALA A 167 3.43 11.11 15.92
CA ALA A 167 3.28 12.35 15.17
C ALA A 167 3.41 13.58 16.09
N VAL A 168 2.72 13.58 17.23
CA VAL A 168 2.81 14.67 18.23
C VAL A 168 4.23 14.78 18.80
N ASP A 169 4.85 13.66 19.18
CA ASP A 169 6.21 13.65 19.73
C ASP A 169 7.24 14.15 18.70
N THR A 170 7.12 13.68 17.45
CA THR A 170 7.97 14.14 16.35
C THR A 170 7.80 15.63 16.12
N TRP A 171 6.56 16.10 16.04
CA TRP A 171 6.25 17.52 15.82
C TRP A 171 6.80 18.42 16.90
N VAL A 172 6.69 18.00 18.18
CA VAL A 172 7.08 18.83 19.32
C VAL A 172 8.58 18.79 19.59
N ARG A 173 9.23 17.61 19.43
CA ARG A 173 10.59 17.38 19.93
C ARG A 173 11.63 17.16 18.86
N HIS A 174 11.25 16.66 17.69
CA HIS A 174 12.20 16.15 16.72
C HIS A 174 12.16 16.86 15.37
N TYR A 175 11.17 17.75 15.14
CA TYR A 175 11.00 18.41 13.86
C TYR A 175 11.21 19.92 13.96
N ASP A 176 12.10 20.48 13.10
CA ASP A 176 12.30 21.94 13.04
C ASP A 176 11.14 22.60 12.30
N ARG A 177 10.29 23.30 13.07
CA ARG A 177 9.08 23.99 12.60
C ARG A 177 9.32 25.42 12.13
N ARG A 178 10.57 25.88 12.17
CA ARG A 178 10.89 27.30 11.92
C ARG A 178 11.29 27.57 10.49
N ARG A 179 11.65 26.52 9.76
CA ARG A 179 12.12 26.64 8.37
C ARG A 179 11.56 25.51 7.52
N PRO A 180 11.21 25.79 6.25
CA PRO A 180 10.94 24.74 5.28
C PRO A 180 12.15 23.81 5.17
N THR A 181 11.91 22.51 5.14
CA THR A 181 12.98 21.50 5.09
C THR A 181 13.33 21.08 3.67
N PHE A 182 12.43 21.36 2.73
CA PHE A 182 12.63 21.03 1.30
C PHE A 182 11.83 21.97 0.40
N ARG A 183 12.15 21.91 -0.88
CA ARG A 183 11.36 22.53 -1.96
C ARG A 183 10.84 21.44 -2.88
N VAL A 184 9.53 21.41 -3.08
CA VAL A 184 8.90 20.60 -4.10
C VAL A 184 8.84 21.39 -5.39
N THR A 185 9.36 20.79 -6.45
CA THR A 185 9.24 21.33 -7.80
C THR A 185 8.47 20.34 -8.63
N SER A 186 7.30 20.72 -9.13
CA SER A 186 6.49 19.88 -10.02
C SER A 186 6.63 20.35 -11.46
N ARG A 187 6.73 19.38 -12.35
CA ARG A 187 6.70 19.57 -13.80
C ARG A 187 5.67 18.63 -14.39
N ARG A 188 4.67 19.18 -15.05
CA ARG A 188 3.76 18.38 -15.86
C ARG A 188 4.43 18.12 -17.20
N VAL A 189 4.49 16.88 -17.62
CA VAL A 189 4.94 16.50 -18.96
C VAL A 189 3.67 16.15 -19.74
N ASP A 190 3.20 17.08 -20.57
CA ASP A 190 2.15 16.80 -21.53
C ASP A 190 2.80 16.30 -22.82
N GLU A 191 2.33 15.18 -23.36
CA GLU A 191 2.92 14.54 -24.57
C GLU A 191 2.89 15.45 -25.80
N ASP A 192 2.00 16.46 -25.83
CA ASP A 192 1.80 17.35 -27.00
C ASP A 192 2.54 18.71 -26.91
N THR A 193 3.23 19.03 -25.81
CA THR A 193 3.84 20.37 -25.67
C THR A 193 5.30 20.28 -25.24
N LEU A 194 6.19 20.19 -26.21
CA LEU A 194 7.65 20.29 -26.04
C LEU A 194 8.15 21.71 -25.63
N GLY A 195 7.25 22.64 -25.25
CA GLY A 195 7.61 24.04 -25.16
C GLY A 195 7.44 24.76 -23.82
N ASP A 196 6.50 24.43 -22.95
CA ASP A 196 6.21 25.30 -21.80
C ASP A 196 5.80 24.53 -20.54
N ALA A 197 6.75 23.78 -19.99
CA ALA A 197 6.55 23.13 -18.70
C ALA A 197 6.58 24.19 -17.58
N ARG A 198 5.41 24.64 -17.12
CA ARG A 198 5.31 25.47 -15.93
C ARG A 198 5.88 24.70 -14.73
N THR A 199 7.01 25.16 -14.25
CA THR A 199 7.63 24.66 -13.02
C THR A 199 7.08 25.48 -11.87
N THR A 200 6.30 24.84 -11.00
CA THR A 200 5.86 25.46 -9.74
C THR A 200 6.74 24.92 -8.62
N GLY A 201 7.29 25.82 -7.80
CA GLY A 201 8.07 25.45 -6.63
C GLY A 201 7.36 25.89 -5.35
N VAL A 202 7.17 24.94 -4.41
CA VAL A 202 6.59 25.21 -3.08
C VAL A 202 7.58 24.75 -2.02
N ASP A 203 7.88 25.65 -1.09
CA ASP A 203 8.69 25.31 0.08
C ASP A 203 7.80 24.69 1.14
N GLY A 204 8.19 23.51 1.66
CA GLY A 204 7.34 22.74 2.56
C GLY A 204 8.07 22.06 3.70
N MET A 205 7.27 21.62 4.65
CA MET A 205 7.70 20.80 5.79
C MET A 205 7.10 19.39 5.71
N LEU A 206 6.01 19.26 4.97
CA LEU A 206 5.29 18.03 4.67
C LEU A 206 4.92 18.05 3.19
N ALA A 207 5.20 16.97 2.49
CA ALA A 207 4.61 16.73 1.19
C ALA A 207 4.19 15.26 1.10
N VAL A 208 3.03 15.01 0.54
CA VAL A 208 2.52 13.65 0.29
C VAL A 208 2.11 13.56 -1.16
N CYS A 209 2.71 12.62 -1.88
CA CYS A 209 2.33 12.27 -3.23
C CYS A 209 1.37 11.07 -3.15
N LEU A 210 0.14 11.24 -3.64
CA LEU A 210 -0.93 10.28 -3.52
C LEU A 210 -1.26 9.66 -4.88
N ASN A 211 -1.40 8.34 -4.89
CA ASN A 211 -1.92 7.54 -5.99
C ASN A 211 -3.37 7.12 -5.74
N THR A 212 -3.82 7.21 -4.49
CA THR A 212 -5.19 6.94 -4.03
C THR A 212 -5.58 7.85 -2.88
N ASP A 213 -6.86 8.09 -2.71
CA ASP A 213 -7.47 8.70 -1.52
C ASP A 213 -8.41 7.67 -0.85
N PRO A 214 -8.51 7.63 0.48
CA PRO A 214 -7.91 8.51 1.46
C PRO A 214 -6.42 8.18 1.76
N TYR A 215 -5.70 9.17 2.30
CA TYR A 215 -4.33 9.05 2.77
C TYR A 215 -4.18 7.95 3.84
N THR A 216 -5.08 7.92 4.81
CA THR A 216 -5.13 6.89 5.86
C THR A 216 -6.53 6.84 6.49
N TYR A 217 -6.71 5.94 7.44
CA TYR A 217 -7.96 5.81 8.20
C TYR A 217 -7.70 6.00 9.69
N LEU A 218 -8.58 6.73 10.37
CA LEU A 218 -8.67 6.81 11.82
C LEU A 218 -9.97 6.13 12.26
N GLY A 219 -9.86 4.90 12.76
CA GLY A 219 -11.02 4.03 12.95
C GLY A 219 -11.73 3.75 11.63
N SER A 220 -13.02 4.05 11.53
CA SER A 220 -13.80 3.92 10.29
C SER A 220 -13.70 5.12 9.34
N ARG A 221 -13.17 6.25 9.81
CA ARG A 221 -13.13 7.51 9.05
C ARG A 221 -11.86 7.61 8.22
N GLY A 222 -12.01 7.79 6.91
CA GLY A 222 -10.91 8.14 6.00
C GLY A 222 -10.46 9.59 6.23
N ILE A 223 -9.15 9.80 6.22
CA ILE A 223 -8.52 11.12 6.21
C ILE A 223 -8.09 11.40 4.79
N SER A 224 -8.81 12.29 4.12
CA SER A 224 -8.53 12.70 2.74
C SER A 224 -7.57 13.88 2.72
N LEU A 225 -6.58 13.83 1.84
CA LEU A 225 -5.67 14.94 1.55
C LEU A 225 -5.82 15.43 0.11
N ALA A 226 -6.21 14.55 -0.79
CA ALA A 226 -6.43 14.86 -2.21
C ALA A 226 -7.57 13.99 -2.75
N PRO A 227 -8.83 14.44 -2.62
CA PRO A 227 -9.99 13.64 -3.03
C PRO A 227 -10.01 13.22 -4.50
N GLU A 228 -9.24 13.92 -5.34
CA GLU A 228 -9.07 13.62 -6.76
C GLU A 228 -8.09 12.47 -7.04
N ALA A 229 -7.33 12.00 -6.04
CA ALA A 229 -6.37 10.93 -6.22
C ALA A 229 -7.09 9.58 -6.42
N ALA A 230 -6.90 8.96 -7.58
CA ALA A 230 -7.47 7.67 -7.93
C ALA A 230 -6.50 6.87 -8.81
N LEU A 231 -6.62 5.54 -8.79
CA LEU A 231 -5.72 4.61 -9.49
C LEU A 231 -5.67 4.78 -11.01
N ASP A 232 -6.67 5.43 -11.58
CA ASP A 232 -6.81 5.74 -13.01
C ASP A 232 -6.55 7.22 -13.33
N GLN A 233 -6.10 8.00 -12.34
CA GLN A 233 -5.77 9.41 -12.46
C GLN A 233 -4.28 9.66 -12.28
N PRO A 234 -3.75 10.80 -12.75
CA PRO A 234 -2.39 11.24 -12.40
C PRO A 234 -2.20 11.35 -10.89
N LEU A 235 -0.93 11.25 -10.46
CA LEU A 235 -0.59 11.44 -9.04
C LEU A 235 -1.03 12.83 -8.55
N ALA A 236 -1.67 12.86 -7.38
CA ALA A 236 -2.00 14.09 -6.68
C ALA A 236 -0.94 14.41 -5.61
N MET A 237 -0.72 15.70 -5.32
CA MET A 237 0.24 16.13 -4.32
C MET A 237 -0.41 17.09 -3.33
N GLY A 238 -0.36 16.74 -2.04
CA GLY A 238 -0.68 17.61 -0.91
C GLY A 238 0.61 18.15 -0.26
N THR A 239 0.63 19.44 0.09
CA THR A 239 1.74 20.12 0.80
C THR A 239 1.24 20.90 1.99
#